data_f8e2497f0f198930ca476541467ab3e9
#
_entry.id   f8e2497f0f198930ca476541467ab3e9
#
_cell.length_a   1.000
_cell.length_b   1.000
_cell.length_c   1.000
_cell.angle_alpha   90.00
_cell.angle_beta   90.00
_cell.angle_gamma   90.00
#
_symmetry.space_group_name_H-M   'P 1'
#
loop_
_entity.id
_entity.type
_entity.pdbx_description
1 polymer ?
#
loop_
_entity_poly.entity_id
_entity_poly.type
_entity_poly.pdbx_seq_one_letter_code
_entity_poly.pdbx_strand_id
1 'polypeptide(L)'
;MKRYLKLLFAASIITLFNACETDVYDPEKIENTKDLVAPADFDWKTTQSLTYSITSKVNTVISVYTDRNCTDESLLIENFALKANEATEIPVNIPAYVTSIFVQYPTTDGQDVLEIKTNEAATRGNNKSVILPADKEIDKFL
;
A
#
# COMPACT_ATOMS: atom_id res chain seq x y z
N MET A 1 60.47 -15.59 29.67
CA MET A 1 59.26 -14.74 29.42
C MET A 1 58.93 -14.60 27.95
N LYS A 2 59.82 -14.41 27.00
CA LYS A 2 59.45 -14.17 25.56
C LYS A 2 58.82 -15.39 24.86
N ARG A 3 58.98 -16.62 25.32
CA ARG A 3 58.41 -17.82 24.70
C ARG A 3 56.94 -18.02 25.05
N TYR A 4 56.50 -17.64 26.24
CA TYR A 4 55.10 -17.77 26.67
C TYR A 4 54.19 -16.70 26.03
N LEU A 5 54.75 -15.54 25.72
CA LEU A 5 54.01 -14.47 25.05
C LEU A 5 53.63 -14.87 23.62
N LYS A 6 54.46 -15.63 22.90
CA LYS A 6 54.16 -16.13 21.55
C LYS A 6 53.10 -17.23 21.55
N LEU A 7 53.07 -18.07 22.60
CA LEU A 7 52.02 -19.11 22.75
C LEU A 7 50.68 -18.52 23.10
N LEU A 8 50.61 -17.46 23.91
CA LEU A 8 49.39 -16.75 24.21
C LEU A 8 48.81 -16.04 22.98
N PHE A 9 49.64 -15.48 22.11
CA PHE A 9 49.21 -14.85 20.87
C PHE A 9 48.66 -15.85 19.85
N ALA A 10 49.25 -17.04 19.76
CA ALA A 10 48.77 -18.11 18.89
C ALA A 10 47.42 -18.69 19.34
N ALA A 11 47.19 -18.82 20.66
CA ALA A 11 45.92 -19.30 21.21
C ALA A 11 44.78 -18.30 21.01
N SER A 12 45.07 -16.99 21.02
CA SER A 12 44.05 -15.92 20.82
C SER A 12 43.52 -15.83 19.39
N ILE A 13 44.30 -16.27 18.38
CA ILE A 13 43.91 -16.23 16.99
C ILE A 13 42.92 -17.37 16.65
N ILE A 14 43.02 -18.51 17.32
CA ILE A 14 42.17 -19.68 17.04
C ILE A 14 40.74 -19.47 17.51
N THR A 15 40.50 -18.62 18.50
CA THR A 15 39.14 -18.35 19.02
C THR A 15 38.33 -17.34 18.17
N LEU A 16 38.96 -16.65 17.22
CA LEU A 16 38.28 -15.65 16.36
C LEU A 16 37.61 -16.26 15.12
N PHE A 17 37.88 -17.54 14.81
CA PHE A 17 37.29 -18.18 13.62
C PHE A 17 36.00 -18.95 13.87
N ASN A 18 35.50 -19.01 15.11
CA ASN A 18 34.25 -19.72 15.42
C ASN A 18 33.02 -18.83 15.59
N ALA A 19 33.09 -17.55 15.20
CA ALA A 19 32.00 -16.60 15.40
C ALA A 19 31.30 -16.20 14.08
N CYS A 20 31.09 -17.13 13.17
CA CYS A 20 30.22 -16.95 12.01
C CYS A 20 29.57 -18.29 11.66
N GLU A 21 28.71 -18.79 12.55
CA GLU A 21 27.61 -19.60 12.14
C GLU A 21 26.48 -18.60 11.76
N THR A 22 26.57 -18.03 10.57
CA THR A 22 25.39 -17.56 9.89
C THR A 22 24.60 -18.82 9.59
N ASP A 23 23.35 -18.89 10.04
CA ASP A 23 22.36 -19.79 9.47
C ASP A 23 22.28 -19.46 7.97
N VAL A 24 23.20 -20.03 7.22
CA VAL A 24 23.16 -20.05 5.77
C VAL A 24 21.91 -20.88 5.46
N TYR A 25 20.87 -20.22 5.02
CA TYR A 25 19.75 -20.86 4.34
C TYR A 25 20.37 -21.84 3.34
N ASP A 26 20.29 -23.14 3.68
CA ASP A 26 20.81 -24.20 2.86
C ASP A 26 19.82 -24.49 1.74
N PRO A 27 20.01 -23.97 0.53
CA PRO A 27 19.11 -24.20 -0.58
C PRO A 27 19.15 -25.65 -1.09
N GLU A 28 20.13 -26.45 -0.62
CA GLU A 28 20.29 -27.85 -1.08
C GLU A 28 19.27 -28.80 -0.44
N LYS A 29 18.53 -28.38 0.59
CA LYS A 29 17.51 -29.21 1.23
C LYS A 29 16.16 -29.23 0.52
N ILE A 30 15.93 -28.35 -0.47
CA ILE A 30 14.70 -28.32 -1.25
C ILE A 30 14.95 -29.07 -2.56
N GLU A 31 14.87 -30.37 -2.52
CA GLU A 31 15.05 -31.22 -3.71
C GLU A 31 13.89 -31.13 -4.71
N ASN A 32 12.71 -30.69 -4.24
CA ASN A 32 11.53 -30.54 -5.09
C ASN A 32 10.67 -29.35 -4.63
N THR A 33 10.03 -28.66 -5.59
CA THR A 33 9.02 -27.63 -5.30
C THR A 33 7.85 -28.12 -4.43
N LYS A 34 7.67 -29.44 -4.32
CA LYS A 34 6.66 -30.07 -3.44
C LYS A 34 7.03 -29.98 -1.95
N ASP A 35 8.32 -29.77 -1.64
CA ASP A 35 8.82 -29.65 -0.27
C ASP A 35 8.72 -28.21 0.26
N LEU A 36 8.32 -27.26 -0.61
CA LEU A 36 8.01 -25.88 -0.22
C LEU A 36 6.65 -25.87 0.50
N VAL A 37 6.69 -25.90 1.82
CA VAL A 37 5.49 -25.74 2.66
C VAL A 37 5.35 -24.25 2.97
N ALA A 38 4.34 -23.61 2.37
CA ALA A 38 3.97 -22.26 2.81
C ALA A 38 3.32 -22.37 4.20
N PRO A 39 3.63 -21.42 5.13
CA PRO A 39 2.95 -21.34 6.41
C PRO A 39 1.42 -21.28 6.21
N ALA A 40 0.65 -21.89 7.13
CA ALA A 40 -0.81 -21.94 7.01
C ALA A 40 -1.48 -20.57 7.05
N ASP A 41 -0.79 -19.56 7.58
CA ASP A 41 -1.18 -18.15 7.67
C ASP A 41 -0.66 -17.30 6.51
N PHE A 42 0.03 -17.91 5.52
CA PHE A 42 0.53 -17.18 4.36
C PHE A 42 -0.63 -16.77 3.44
N ASP A 43 -0.89 -15.47 3.38
CA ASP A 43 -1.92 -14.92 2.50
C ASP A 43 -1.38 -14.70 1.08
N TRP A 44 -1.80 -15.57 0.16
CA TRP A 44 -1.45 -15.52 -1.27
C TRP A 44 -2.17 -14.39 -2.03
N LYS A 45 -3.02 -13.63 -1.35
CA LYS A 45 -3.74 -12.54 -2.00
C LYS A 45 -2.80 -11.43 -2.40
N THR A 46 -2.61 -11.29 -3.68
CA THR A 46 -1.84 -10.20 -4.28
C THR A 46 -2.68 -8.95 -4.53
N THR A 47 -4.01 -9.09 -4.46
CA THR A 47 -4.98 -8.01 -4.67
C THR A 47 -6.02 -7.97 -3.56
N GLN A 48 -6.56 -6.80 -3.30
CA GLN A 48 -7.67 -6.56 -2.39
C GLN A 48 -8.80 -5.82 -3.12
N SER A 49 -10.05 -6.25 -2.86
CA SER A 49 -11.24 -5.59 -3.37
C SER A 49 -11.83 -4.72 -2.28
N LEU A 50 -11.90 -3.43 -2.52
CA LEU A 50 -12.41 -2.42 -1.59
C LEU A 50 -13.56 -1.67 -2.24
N THR A 51 -14.47 -1.16 -1.41
CA THR A 51 -15.54 -0.26 -1.86
C THR A 51 -15.42 1.05 -1.10
N TYR A 52 -15.37 2.14 -1.83
CA TYR A 52 -15.35 3.49 -1.26
C TYR A 52 -16.71 4.15 -1.47
N SER A 53 -17.25 4.76 -0.42
CA SER A 53 -18.44 5.59 -0.51
C SER A 53 -18.02 7.05 -0.61
N ILE A 54 -18.22 7.67 -1.77
CA ILE A 54 -17.80 9.06 -2.03
C ILE A 54 -19.03 9.92 -2.24
N THR A 55 -19.07 11.09 -1.61
CA THR A 55 -20.13 12.08 -1.74
C THR A 55 -19.52 13.39 -2.20
N SER A 56 -20.13 14.03 -3.19
CA SER A 56 -19.80 15.39 -3.63
C SER A 56 -20.98 16.33 -3.36
N LYS A 57 -20.70 17.60 -3.07
CA LYS A 57 -21.75 18.62 -2.94
C LYS A 57 -22.29 19.11 -4.28
N VAL A 58 -21.55 18.89 -5.35
CA VAL A 58 -21.89 19.29 -6.72
C VAL A 58 -21.81 18.09 -7.66
N ASN A 59 -22.50 18.17 -8.80
CA ASN A 59 -22.28 17.20 -9.87
C ASN A 59 -20.85 17.35 -10.40
N THR A 60 -20.09 16.27 -10.37
CA THR A 60 -18.69 16.29 -10.79
C THR A 60 -18.26 14.96 -11.40
N VAL A 61 -17.10 14.97 -12.02
CA VAL A 61 -16.46 13.76 -12.56
C VAL A 61 -15.13 13.59 -11.88
N ILE A 62 -14.85 12.38 -11.42
CA ILE A 62 -13.60 12.06 -10.73
C ILE A 62 -12.82 10.96 -11.48
N SER A 63 -11.54 10.91 -11.24
CA SER A 63 -10.68 9.78 -11.63
C SER A 63 -9.95 9.25 -10.40
N VAL A 64 -9.75 7.93 -10.34
CA VAL A 64 -9.15 7.25 -9.18
C VAL A 64 -7.84 6.62 -9.58
N TYR A 65 -6.80 6.80 -8.77
CA TYR A 65 -5.43 6.36 -9.03
C TYR A 65 -4.84 5.62 -7.82
N THR A 66 -3.81 4.81 -8.06
CA THR A 66 -2.99 4.20 -6.99
C THR A 66 -1.81 5.06 -6.58
N ASP A 67 -1.47 6.10 -7.32
CA ASP A 67 -0.36 7.01 -7.05
C ASP A 67 -0.82 8.47 -7.05
N ARG A 68 -0.19 9.28 -6.21
CA ARG A 68 -0.48 10.72 -6.04
C ARG A 68 -0.17 11.55 -7.29
N ASN A 69 0.76 11.07 -8.12
CA ASN A 69 1.12 11.78 -9.37
C ASN A 69 0.04 11.63 -10.45
N CYS A 70 -0.99 10.82 -10.23
CA CYS A 70 -2.11 10.61 -11.15
C CYS A 70 -1.66 10.27 -12.58
N THR A 71 -0.72 9.33 -12.71
CA THR A 71 -0.20 8.88 -14.00
C THR A 71 -1.14 7.86 -14.63
N ASP A 72 -1.11 7.74 -15.97
CA ASP A 72 -1.93 6.77 -16.70
C ASP A 72 -1.68 5.33 -16.23
N GLU A 73 -0.45 5.00 -15.83
CA GLU A 73 -0.07 3.68 -15.32
C GLU A 73 -0.68 3.37 -13.95
N SER A 74 -1.03 4.38 -13.18
CA SER A 74 -1.64 4.27 -11.85
C SER A 74 -3.18 4.39 -11.87
N LEU A 75 -3.78 4.62 -13.04
CA LEU A 75 -5.20 4.83 -13.21
C LEU A 75 -5.99 3.56 -12.89
N LEU A 76 -6.97 3.67 -11.99
CA LEU A 76 -7.91 2.61 -11.64
C LEU A 76 -9.27 2.80 -12.30
N ILE A 77 -9.79 4.03 -12.23
CA ILE A 77 -11.10 4.41 -12.77
C ILE A 77 -10.97 5.78 -13.41
N GLU A 78 -11.41 5.90 -14.63
CA GLU A 78 -11.41 7.14 -15.40
C GLU A 78 -12.82 7.71 -15.52
N ASN A 79 -12.94 9.04 -15.35
CA ASN A 79 -14.15 9.80 -15.66
C ASN A 79 -15.44 9.26 -15.00
N PHE A 80 -15.38 8.94 -13.71
CA PHE A 80 -16.55 8.47 -12.97
C PHE A 80 -17.43 9.64 -12.50
N ALA A 81 -18.69 9.65 -12.92
CA ALA A 81 -19.63 10.74 -12.60
C ALA A 81 -20.24 10.58 -11.20
N LEU A 82 -20.18 11.63 -10.41
CA LEU A 82 -20.85 11.75 -9.11
C LEU A 82 -22.00 12.75 -9.20
N LYS A 83 -23.13 12.41 -8.58
CA LYS A 83 -24.26 13.33 -8.43
C LYS A 83 -24.15 14.10 -7.12
N ALA A 84 -24.60 15.34 -7.16
CA ALA A 84 -24.60 16.22 -5.99
C ALA A 84 -25.41 15.62 -4.83
N ASN A 85 -24.79 15.62 -3.63
CA ASN A 85 -25.37 15.16 -2.37
C ASN A 85 -25.83 13.69 -2.36
N GLU A 86 -25.37 12.87 -3.31
CA GLU A 86 -25.63 11.44 -3.37
C GLU A 86 -24.34 10.68 -3.01
N ALA A 87 -24.42 9.74 -2.05
CA ALA A 87 -23.34 8.85 -1.74
C ALA A 87 -23.24 7.76 -2.82
N THR A 88 -22.11 7.70 -3.50
CA THR A 88 -21.89 6.76 -4.58
C THR A 88 -20.83 5.75 -4.18
N GLU A 89 -21.15 4.46 -4.29
CA GLU A 89 -20.22 3.37 -4.01
C GLU A 89 -19.35 3.08 -5.23
N ILE A 90 -18.05 3.08 -5.02
CA ILE A 90 -17.04 2.86 -6.04
C ILE A 90 -16.22 1.60 -5.67
N PRO A 91 -16.46 0.48 -6.35
CA PRO A 91 -15.65 -0.72 -6.14
C PRO A 91 -14.32 -0.58 -6.86
N VAL A 92 -13.22 -0.87 -6.17
CA VAL A 92 -11.86 -0.88 -6.72
C VAL A 92 -11.12 -2.16 -6.35
N ASN A 93 -10.33 -2.66 -7.28
CA ASN A 93 -9.40 -3.75 -7.05
C ASN A 93 -7.98 -3.19 -7.12
N ILE A 94 -7.26 -3.29 -6.02
CA ILE A 94 -5.91 -2.74 -5.91
C ILE A 94 -4.94 -3.83 -5.43
N PRO A 95 -3.63 -3.71 -5.73
CA PRO A 95 -2.62 -4.56 -5.14
C PRO A 95 -2.66 -4.50 -3.61
N ALA A 96 -2.42 -5.65 -2.95
CA ALA A 96 -2.53 -5.76 -1.49
C ALA A 96 -1.56 -4.83 -0.74
N TYR A 97 -0.46 -4.42 -1.36
CA TYR A 97 0.53 -3.51 -0.78
C TYR A 97 0.12 -2.02 -0.86
N VAL A 98 -0.91 -1.68 -1.64
CA VAL A 98 -1.39 -0.30 -1.77
C VAL A 98 -2.16 0.09 -0.51
N THR A 99 -1.70 1.13 0.17
CA THR A 99 -2.27 1.62 1.44
C THR A 99 -3.15 2.86 1.29
N SER A 100 -3.13 3.49 0.11
CA SER A 100 -3.94 4.67 -0.20
C SER A 100 -4.35 4.67 -1.66
N ILE A 101 -5.51 5.25 -1.95
CA ILE A 101 -5.93 5.65 -3.30
C ILE A 101 -5.99 7.17 -3.39
N PHE A 102 -5.90 7.70 -4.59
CA PHE A 102 -5.91 9.13 -4.87
C PHE A 102 -7.07 9.45 -5.81
N VAL A 103 -7.95 10.32 -5.35
CA VAL A 103 -9.13 10.75 -6.10
C VAL A 103 -8.86 12.13 -6.66
N GLN A 104 -8.74 12.23 -7.97
CA GLN A 104 -8.58 13.49 -8.69
C GLN A 104 -9.98 14.02 -9.05
N TYR A 105 -10.21 15.29 -8.77
CA TYR A 105 -11.48 15.97 -9.04
C TYR A 105 -11.23 17.40 -9.52
N PRO A 106 -12.13 17.97 -10.36
CA PRO A 106 -12.01 19.34 -10.83
C PRO A 106 -12.30 20.33 -9.71
N THR A 107 -11.58 21.44 -9.71
CA THR A 107 -11.77 22.60 -8.85
C THR A 107 -11.83 23.87 -9.71
N THR A 108 -12.18 25.02 -9.12
CA THR A 108 -12.17 26.31 -9.84
C THR A 108 -10.79 26.69 -10.36
N ASP A 109 -9.74 26.27 -9.67
CA ASP A 109 -8.34 26.59 -9.98
C ASP A 109 -7.64 25.51 -10.84
N GLY A 110 -8.38 24.46 -11.24
CA GLY A 110 -7.84 23.35 -12.02
C GLY A 110 -8.29 21.98 -11.53
N GLN A 111 -7.36 21.15 -11.12
CA GLN A 111 -7.63 19.83 -10.55
C GLN A 111 -6.95 19.70 -9.20
N ASP A 112 -7.61 19.03 -8.26
CA ASP A 112 -7.07 18.71 -6.95
C ASP A 112 -7.09 17.20 -6.71
N VAL A 113 -6.32 16.73 -5.74
CA VAL A 113 -6.16 15.31 -5.44
C VAL A 113 -6.37 15.06 -3.97
N LEU A 114 -7.37 14.22 -3.66
CA LEU A 114 -7.68 13.76 -2.31
C LEU A 114 -7.08 12.37 -2.08
N GLU A 115 -6.27 12.22 -1.05
CA GLU A 115 -5.80 10.91 -0.60
C GLU A 115 -6.82 10.26 0.33
N ILE A 116 -7.16 8.99 0.06
CA ILE A 116 -8.04 8.16 0.87
C ILE A 116 -7.29 6.87 1.25
N LYS A 117 -7.12 6.62 2.53
CA LYS A 117 -6.43 5.42 3.01
C LYS A 117 -7.31 4.18 2.85
N THR A 118 -6.69 3.03 2.59
CA THR A 118 -7.39 1.75 2.41
C THR A 118 -8.19 1.31 3.63
N ASN A 119 -7.75 1.67 4.85
CA ASN A 119 -8.50 1.41 6.09
C ASN A 119 -9.75 2.29 6.24
N GLU A 120 -9.95 3.27 5.35
CA GLU A 120 -11.15 4.12 5.27
C GLU A 120 -12.16 3.58 4.25
N ALA A 121 -11.78 2.54 3.48
CA ALA A 121 -12.73 1.83 2.64
C ALA A 121 -13.83 1.17 3.48
N ALA A 122 -15.01 1.05 2.91
CA ALA A 122 -16.09 0.32 3.52
C ALA A 122 -15.71 -1.16 3.64
N THR A 123 -15.30 -1.59 4.84
CA THR A 123 -15.36 -3.00 5.22
C THR A 123 -16.80 -3.32 5.57
N ARG A 124 -17.26 -4.56 5.25
CA ARG A 124 -18.63 -5.04 5.50
C ARG A 124 -19.16 -4.54 6.85
N GLY A 125 -20.04 -3.51 6.81
CA GLY A 125 -20.73 -2.98 7.99
C GLY A 125 -20.32 -1.59 8.47
N ASN A 126 -19.22 -0.98 8.00
CA ASN A 126 -18.80 0.38 8.33
C ASN A 126 -18.64 1.20 7.04
N ASN A 127 -19.74 1.74 6.54
CA ASN A 127 -19.73 2.68 5.42
C ASN A 127 -19.16 4.03 5.89
N LYS A 128 -17.85 4.19 5.86
CA LYS A 128 -17.23 5.50 6.05
C LYS A 128 -17.35 6.27 4.73
N SER A 129 -18.24 7.26 4.69
CA SER A 129 -18.39 8.13 3.52
C SER A 129 -17.26 9.16 3.51
N VAL A 130 -16.57 9.27 2.39
CA VAL A 130 -15.60 10.31 2.11
C VAL A 130 -16.32 11.44 1.40
N ILE A 131 -16.23 12.65 1.96
CA ILE A 131 -16.83 13.84 1.38
C ILE A 131 -15.74 14.61 0.63
N LEU A 132 -15.93 14.82 -0.68
CA LEU A 132 -15.04 15.69 -1.44
C LEU A 132 -15.15 17.13 -0.89
N PRO A 133 -14.02 17.82 -0.72
CA PRO A 133 -14.03 19.22 -0.34
C PRO A 133 -14.88 20.01 -1.35
N ALA A 134 -15.79 20.83 -0.85
CA ALA A 134 -16.49 21.78 -1.72
C ALA A 134 -15.53 22.93 -2.03
N ASP A 135 -15.43 23.31 -3.29
CA ASP A 135 -14.78 24.57 -3.63
C ASP A 135 -15.49 25.71 -2.92
N LYS A 136 -14.74 26.47 -2.15
CA LYS A 136 -15.27 27.58 -1.34
C LYS A 136 -15.91 28.69 -2.17
N GLU A 137 -15.79 28.67 -3.49
CA GLU A 137 -16.31 29.71 -4.39
C GLU A 137 -17.64 29.34 -5.10
N ILE A 138 -18.00 28.08 -5.20
CA ILE A 138 -19.25 27.70 -5.88
C ILE A 138 -20.49 28.16 -5.09
N ASP A 139 -20.38 28.29 -3.77
CA ASP A 139 -21.45 28.80 -2.91
C ASP A 139 -21.81 30.29 -3.13
N LYS A 140 -21.04 31.03 -3.94
CA LYS A 140 -21.32 32.46 -4.23
C LYS A 140 -22.19 32.71 -5.45
N PHE A 141 -22.45 31.68 -6.27
CA PHE A 141 -23.22 31.79 -7.52
C PHE A 141 -24.55 31.04 -7.50
N LEU A 142 -24.97 30.52 -6.36
CA LEU A 142 -26.31 30.01 -6.08
C LEU A 142 -27.04 30.91 -5.10
#